data_9e8d5be9b325117bc8f54ba6a9819506
#
_entry.id   9e8d5be9b325117bc8f54ba6a9819506
#
_cell.length_a   1.000
_cell.length_b   1.000
_cell.length_c   1.000
_cell.angle_alpha   90.00
_cell.angle_beta   90.00
_cell.angle_gamma   90.00
#
_symmetry.space_group_name_H-M   'P 1'
#
loop_
_entity.id
_entity.type
_entity.pdbx_description
1 polymer ?
#
loop_
_entity_poly.entity_id
_entity_poly.type
_entity_poly.pdbx_seq_one_letter_code
_entity_poly.pdbx_strand_id
1 'polypeptide(L)'
;MADKIRQSYRQSRNVYDDVLTRNKWWSRLYMNIFWGGCDDNEIARKVLGYIPDDFKGGLLDVPVGTGIFTYEKYGQLKNARIICLDYSQDMLEQAEQRFHARGYYHVKTMQGDVGALPFRKGQFDVVLSMNGFHVFPDKEKAYSEVHRVLKPGGLFIACYYVKGQSRISDWLVNTVLSRKGWFTPPFESSEQLRRRLEDHYTIEEFHIDGSMVYFKAARKQE
;
A
#
# COMPACT_ATOMS: atom_id res chain seq x y z
N MET A 1 -15.40 14.23 -0.59
CA MET A 1 -13.94 13.90 -0.61
C MET A 1 -13.67 12.65 -1.43
N ALA A 2 -14.40 11.55 -1.23
CA ALA A 2 -14.31 10.31 -2.00
C ALA A 2 -14.47 10.50 -3.53
N ASP A 3 -15.39 11.37 -3.98
CA ASP A 3 -15.60 11.65 -5.40
C ASP A 3 -14.41 12.36 -6.08
N LYS A 4 -13.69 13.22 -5.35
CA LYS A 4 -12.47 13.85 -5.88
C LYS A 4 -11.35 12.84 -6.08
N ILE A 5 -11.21 11.89 -5.17
CA ILE A 5 -10.24 10.80 -5.28
C ILE A 5 -10.58 9.92 -6.49
N ARG A 6 -11.86 9.56 -6.63
CA ARG A 6 -12.38 8.80 -7.79
C ARG A 6 -12.15 9.51 -9.13
N GLN A 7 -12.36 10.82 -9.17
CA GLN A 7 -12.17 11.64 -10.36
C GLN A 7 -10.69 11.82 -10.72
N SER A 8 -9.80 11.94 -9.71
CA SER A 8 -8.35 12.01 -9.90
C SER A 8 -7.80 10.72 -10.50
N TYR A 9 -8.25 9.57 -10.03
CA TYR A 9 -7.83 8.27 -10.57
C TYR A 9 -8.31 8.07 -12.02
N ARG A 10 -9.52 8.50 -12.37
CA ARG A 10 -10.01 8.46 -13.77
C ARG A 10 -9.19 9.32 -14.72
N GLN A 11 -8.77 10.51 -14.31
CA GLN A 11 -7.98 11.43 -15.16
C GLN A 11 -6.50 11.03 -15.27
N SER A 12 -5.98 10.28 -14.29
CA SER A 12 -4.58 9.85 -14.27
C SER A 12 -4.33 8.43 -14.78
N ARG A 13 -5.36 7.76 -15.29
CA ARG A 13 -5.35 6.34 -15.71
C ARG A 13 -4.15 5.93 -16.57
N ASN A 14 -3.79 6.73 -17.59
CA ASN A 14 -2.64 6.47 -18.47
C ASN A 14 -1.33 7.08 -17.94
N VAL A 15 -1.42 8.06 -17.04
CA VAL A 15 -0.26 8.76 -16.47
C VAL A 15 0.30 7.97 -15.28
N TYR A 16 -0.57 7.26 -14.53
CA TYR A 16 -0.17 6.54 -13.32
C TYR A 16 0.74 5.35 -13.64
N ASP A 17 0.37 4.52 -14.62
CA ASP A 17 1.22 3.41 -15.06
C ASP A 17 2.51 3.90 -15.74
N ASP A 18 2.46 4.96 -16.56
CA ASP A 18 3.64 5.58 -17.19
C ASP A 18 4.59 6.21 -16.16
N VAL A 19 4.05 6.80 -15.10
CA VAL A 19 4.86 7.39 -14.01
C VAL A 19 5.48 6.30 -13.15
N LEU A 20 4.73 5.25 -12.80
CA LEU A 20 5.22 4.15 -11.97
C LEU A 20 6.19 3.21 -12.70
N THR A 21 6.01 3.02 -14.02
CA THR A 21 6.89 2.12 -14.80
C THR A 21 8.19 2.80 -15.25
N ARG A 22 8.41 4.09 -14.93
CA ARG A 22 9.63 4.85 -15.25
C ARG A 22 10.02 4.83 -16.75
N ASN A 23 9.06 4.66 -17.65
CA ASN A 23 9.32 4.54 -19.08
C ASN A 23 9.83 5.83 -19.74
N LYS A 24 9.69 7.00 -19.08
CA LYS A 24 10.16 8.29 -19.58
C LYS A 24 11.18 8.91 -18.63
N TRP A 25 12.26 9.50 -19.15
CA TRP A 25 13.34 10.11 -18.36
C TRP A 25 12.87 11.17 -17.37
N TRP A 26 11.87 11.98 -17.73
CA TRP A 26 11.30 13.00 -16.85
C TRP A 26 10.46 12.38 -15.70
N SER A 27 9.83 11.20 -15.91
CA SER A 27 9.14 10.50 -14.82
C SER A 27 10.14 9.96 -13.80
N ARG A 28 11.30 9.51 -14.24
CA ARG A 28 12.41 9.11 -13.34
C ARG A 28 12.93 10.29 -12.52
N LEU A 29 13.12 11.45 -13.17
CA LEU A 29 13.57 12.66 -12.48
C LEU A 29 12.53 13.14 -11.48
N TYR A 30 11.25 13.15 -11.87
CA TYR A 30 10.12 13.53 -11.01
C TYR A 30 9.99 12.59 -9.80
N MET A 31 10.06 11.28 -10.02
CA MET A 31 10.00 10.29 -8.95
C MET A 31 11.21 10.36 -8.02
N ASN A 32 12.43 10.57 -8.56
CA ASN A 32 13.62 10.77 -7.75
C ASN A 32 13.54 12.02 -6.86
N ILE A 33 13.05 13.13 -7.40
CA ILE A 33 12.85 14.35 -6.61
C ILE A 33 11.74 14.15 -5.60
N PHE A 34 10.66 13.49 -6.00
CA PHE A 34 9.47 13.28 -5.20
C PHE A 34 9.69 12.34 -4.01
N TRP A 35 10.31 11.19 -4.25
CA TRP A 35 10.59 10.20 -3.20
C TRP A 35 11.91 10.44 -2.46
N GLY A 36 12.64 11.54 -2.76
CA GLY A 36 13.92 11.84 -2.14
C GLY A 36 15.04 10.89 -2.58
N GLY A 37 14.94 10.36 -3.80
CA GLY A 37 15.96 9.50 -4.41
C GLY A 37 15.77 7.99 -4.24
N CYS A 38 14.70 7.54 -3.55
CA CYS A 38 14.44 6.10 -3.38
C CYS A 38 13.88 5.43 -4.64
N ASP A 39 14.08 4.13 -4.77
CA ASP A 39 13.54 3.30 -5.84
C ASP A 39 12.33 2.52 -5.36
N ASP A 40 11.12 2.91 -5.83
CA ASP A 40 9.86 2.22 -5.50
C ASP A 40 9.89 0.72 -5.79
N ASN A 41 10.57 0.31 -6.87
CA ASN A 41 10.68 -1.11 -7.22
C ASN A 41 11.60 -1.86 -6.24
N GLU A 42 12.64 -1.18 -5.72
CA GLU A 42 13.51 -1.76 -4.70
C GLU A 42 12.77 -1.89 -3.36
N ILE A 43 12.05 -0.84 -2.96
CA ILE A 43 11.19 -0.88 -1.76
C ILE A 43 10.13 -1.97 -1.91
N ALA A 44 9.46 -2.04 -3.06
CA ALA A 44 8.47 -3.08 -3.32
C ALA A 44 9.05 -4.49 -3.19
N ARG A 45 10.24 -4.74 -3.74
CA ARG A 45 10.93 -6.03 -3.60
C ARG A 45 11.26 -6.37 -2.15
N LYS A 46 11.74 -5.39 -1.36
CA LYS A 46 12.03 -5.57 0.08
C LYS A 46 10.76 -5.90 0.85
N VAL A 47 9.70 -5.12 0.65
CA VAL A 47 8.39 -5.28 1.31
C VAL A 47 7.76 -6.64 0.98
N LEU A 48 7.75 -7.02 -0.29
CA LEU A 48 7.21 -8.31 -0.73
C LEU A 48 8.09 -9.48 -0.29
N GLY A 49 9.39 -9.26 -0.10
CA GLY A 49 10.33 -10.23 0.46
C GLY A 49 10.05 -10.61 1.92
N TYR A 50 9.30 -9.79 2.66
CA TYR A 50 8.86 -10.14 4.01
C TYR A 50 7.80 -11.26 4.04
N ILE A 51 7.17 -11.56 2.90
CA ILE A 51 6.23 -12.68 2.77
C ILE A 51 7.01 -13.88 2.22
N PRO A 52 7.13 -14.99 2.97
CA PRO A 52 7.82 -16.19 2.50
C PRO A 52 7.19 -16.76 1.22
N ASP A 53 8.00 -17.33 0.32
CA ASP A 53 7.50 -17.89 -0.94
C ASP A 53 6.61 -19.12 -0.75
N ASP A 54 6.76 -19.82 0.35
CA ASP A 54 5.93 -20.97 0.75
C ASP A 54 4.73 -20.61 1.62
N PHE A 55 4.40 -19.31 1.76
CA PHE A 55 3.29 -18.82 2.57
C PHE A 55 1.95 -19.44 2.12
N LYS A 56 1.16 -19.94 3.10
CA LYS A 56 -0.11 -20.66 2.88
C LYS A 56 -1.32 -20.02 3.57
N GLY A 57 -1.12 -18.88 4.21
CA GLY A 57 -2.14 -18.20 5.00
C GLY A 57 -3.13 -17.36 4.18
N GLY A 58 -3.96 -16.62 4.88
CA GLY A 58 -4.79 -15.57 4.31
C GLY A 58 -4.02 -14.26 4.22
N LEU A 59 -3.96 -13.67 3.02
CA LEU A 59 -3.36 -12.37 2.74
C LEU A 59 -4.43 -11.40 2.25
N LEU A 60 -4.49 -10.22 2.86
CA LEU A 60 -5.24 -9.07 2.37
C LEU A 60 -4.26 -8.02 1.83
N ASP A 61 -4.43 -7.63 0.56
CA ASP A 61 -3.73 -6.52 -0.07
C ASP A 61 -4.68 -5.33 -0.20
N VAL A 62 -4.37 -4.21 0.46
CA VAL A 62 -5.22 -3.01 0.50
C VAL A 62 -4.40 -1.72 0.62
N PRO A 63 -4.49 -0.82 -0.36
CA PRO A 63 -5.15 -0.94 -1.66
C PRO A 63 -4.26 -1.70 -2.64
N VAL A 64 -4.84 -2.56 -3.47
CA VAL A 64 -4.06 -3.29 -4.47
C VAL A 64 -3.65 -2.42 -5.66
N GLY A 65 -4.38 -1.33 -5.91
CA GLY A 65 -4.18 -0.53 -7.11
C GLY A 65 -4.35 -1.37 -8.39
N THR A 66 -3.43 -1.22 -9.33
CA THR A 66 -3.40 -2.01 -10.57
C THR A 66 -2.74 -3.38 -10.41
N GLY A 67 -2.25 -3.73 -9.22
CA GLY A 67 -1.50 -4.96 -8.96
C GLY A 67 -0.10 -5.01 -9.59
N ILE A 68 0.44 -3.87 -10.06
CA ILE A 68 1.70 -3.80 -10.81
C ILE A 68 2.92 -4.22 -9.97
N PHE A 69 2.91 -4.01 -8.67
CA PHE A 69 4.00 -4.38 -7.78
C PHE A 69 3.88 -5.82 -7.26
N THR A 70 2.65 -6.33 -7.14
CA THR A 70 2.36 -7.55 -6.38
C THR A 70 2.20 -8.80 -7.26
N TYR A 71 1.92 -8.62 -8.56
CA TYR A 71 1.55 -9.74 -9.44
C TYR A 71 2.62 -10.85 -9.54
N GLU A 72 3.92 -10.50 -9.55
CA GLU A 72 4.99 -11.50 -9.62
C GLU A 72 5.03 -12.34 -8.34
N LYS A 73 4.96 -11.68 -7.18
CA LYS A 73 4.93 -12.35 -5.88
C LYS A 73 3.70 -13.26 -5.75
N TYR A 74 2.53 -12.80 -6.18
CA TYR A 74 1.30 -13.60 -6.08
C TYR A 74 1.34 -14.85 -6.98
N GLY A 75 2.05 -14.80 -8.09
CA GLY A 75 2.30 -15.98 -8.92
C GLY A 75 3.11 -17.08 -8.21
N GLN A 76 3.94 -16.72 -7.22
CA GLN A 76 4.71 -17.66 -6.39
C GLN A 76 3.86 -18.23 -5.25
N LEU A 77 2.94 -17.44 -4.70
CA LEU A 77 2.10 -17.79 -3.53
C LEU A 77 0.89 -18.66 -3.87
N LYS A 78 1.07 -19.73 -4.63
CA LYS A 78 -0.03 -20.57 -5.17
C LYS A 78 -0.92 -21.21 -4.10
N ASN A 79 -0.40 -21.39 -2.89
CA ASN A 79 -1.10 -22.02 -1.76
C ASN A 79 -1.72 -21.00 -0.79
N ALA A 80 -1.53 -19.70 -1.02
CA ALA A 80 -2.12 -18.64 -0.22
C ALA A 80 -3.54 -18.30 -0.67
N ARG A 81 -4.36 -17.83 0.24
CA ARG A 81 -5.68 -17.23 -0.04
C ARG A 81 -5.51 -15.72 -0.09
N ILE A 82 -5.43 -15.15 -1.29
CA ILE A 82 -5.15 -13.75 -1.50
C ILE A 82 -6.45 -13.01 -1.85
N ILE A 83 -6.75 -11.96 -1.09
CA ILE A 83 -7.82 -11.01 -1.38
C ILE A 83 -7.19 -9.64 -1.62
N CYS A 84 -7.45 -9.08 -2.79
CA CYS A 84 -6.99 -7.78 -3.22
C CYS A 84 -8.17 -6.80 -3.17
N LEU A 85 -8.09 -5.78 -2.31
CA LEU A 85 -9.16 -4.81 -2.12
C LEU A 85 -8.70 -3.43 -2.58
N ASP A 86 -9.58 -2.74 -3.30
CA ASP A 86 -9.39 -1.33 -3.66
C ASP A 86 -10.74 -0.59 -3.64
N TYR A 87 -10.70 0.71 -3.39
CA TYR A 87 -11.89 1.56 -3.48
C TYR A 87 -12.27 1.86 -4.94
N SER A 88 -11.28 1.91 -5.83
CA SER A 88 -11.45 2.22 -7.26
C SER A 88 -11.75 0.97 -8.07
N GLN A 89 -12.94 0.91 -8.65
CA GLN A 89 -13.33 -0.18 -9.58
C GLN A 89 -12.40 -0.21 -10.80
N ASP A 90 -11.99 0.95 -11.32
CA ASP A 90 -11.09 1.03 -12.49
C ASP A 90 -9.70 0.42 -12.20
N MET A 91 -9.19 0.54 -10.96
CA MET A 91 -7.94 -0.10 -10.54
C MET A 91 -8.10 -1.60 -10.39
N LEU A 92 -9.20 -2.04 -9.78
CA LEU A 92 -9.50 -3.47 -9.63
C LEU A 92 -9.62 -4.19 -10.96
N GLU A 93 -10.28 -3.59 -11.95
CA GLU A 93 -10.39 -4.18 -13.30
C GLU A 93 -9.02 -4.41 -13.94
N GLN A 94 -8.08 -3.46 -13.78
CA GLN A 94 -6.72 -3.62 -14.27
C GLN A 94 -5.96 -4.71 -13.51
N ALA A 95 -6.10 -4.75 -12.17
CA ALA A 95 -5.49 -5.79 -11.35
C ALA A 95 -6.02 -7.17 -11.74
N GLU A 96 -7.34 -7.31 -11.88
CA GLU A 96 -8.00 -8.57 -12.27
C GLU A 96 -7.55 -9.04 -13.65
N GLN A 97 -7.53 -8.16 -14.65
CA GLN A 97 -7.01 -8.47 -15.97
C GLN A 97 -5.55 -8.94 -15.90
N ARG A 98 -4.71 -8.27 -15.08
CA ARG A 98 -3.31 -8.63 -14.90
C ARG A 98 -3.14 -10.03 -14.28
N PHE A 99 -3.96 -10.37 -13.28
CA PHE A 99 -3.93 -11.67 -12.62
C PHE A 99 -4.49 -12.78 -13.53
N HIS A 100 -5.64 -12.55 -14.18
CA HIS A 100 -6.27 -13.52 -15.08
C HIS A 100 -5.43 -13.83 -16.31
N ALA A 101 -4.77 -12.82 -16.92
CA ALA A 101 -3.87 -13.03 -18.04
C ALA A 101 -2.67 -13.95 -17.71
N ARG A 102 -2.40 -14.18 -16.41
CA ARG A 102 -1.34 -15.06 -15.90
C ARG A 102 -1.87 -16.36 -15.27
N GLY A 103 -3.18 -16.57 -15.29
CA GLY A 103 -3.81 -17.74 -14.70
C GLY A 103 -3.85 -17.75 -13.16
N TYR A 104 -3.81 -16.59 -12.51
CA TYR A 104 -3.78 -16.50 -11.03
C TYR A 104 -5.18 -16.52 -10.44
N TYR A 105 -5.93 -17.60 -10.63
CA TYR A 105 -7.31 -17.76 -10.14
C TYR A 105 -7.45 -17.89 -8.62
N HIS A 106 -6.35 -18.05 -7.90
CA HIS A 106 -6.28 -18.04 -6.43
C HIS A 106 -6.26 -16.64 -5.83
N VAL A 107 -6.09 -15.59 -6.65
CA VAL A 107 -6.15 -14.18 -6.26
C VAL A 107 -7.57 -13.66 -6.55
N LYS A 108 -8.24 -13.16 -5.52
CA LYS A 108 -9.59 -12.59 -5.64
C LYS A 108 -9.53 -11.09 -5.49
N THR A 109 -10.24 -10.37 -6.35
CA THR A 109 -10.41 -8.92 -6.27
C THR A 109 -11.74 -8.56 -5.63
N MET A 110 -11.80 -7.47 -4.90
CA MET A 110 -13.01 -6.98 -4.23
C MET A 110 -12.99 -5.46 -4.12
N GLN A 111 -14.09 -4.81 -4.50
CA GLN A 111 -14.25 -3.38 -4.22
C GLN A 111 -14.64 -3.18 -2.76
N GLY A 112 -13.99 -2.21 -2.07
CA GLY A 112 -14.29 -1.91 -0.69
C GLY A 112 -13.56 -0.69 -0.16
N ASP A 113 -13.96 -0.28 1.05
CA ASP A 113 -13.34 0.80 1.80
C ASP A 113 -12.45 0.22 2.90
N VAL A 114 -11.18 0.65 2.95
CA VAL A 114 -10.24 0.22 4.01
C VAL A 114 -10.71 0.64 5.40
N GLY A 115 -11.48 1.73 5.51
CA GLY A 115 -12.07 2.20 6.77
C GLY A 115 -13.29 1.40 7.23
N ALA A 116 -13.78 0.42 6.41
CA ALA A 116 -14.92 -0.44 6.73
C ALA A 116 -14.76 -1.80 6.04
N LEU A 117 -13.73 -2.56 6.42
CA LEU A 117 -13.39 -3.83 5.78
C LEU A 117 -14.48 -4.90 6.00
N PRO A 118 -15.02 -5.54 4.95
CA PRO A 118 -16.10 -6.52 5.05
C PRO A 118 -15.61 -7.91 5.52
N PHE A 119 -14.67 -7.94 6.47
CA PHE A 119 -14.03 -9.15 6.96
C PHE A 119 -14.19 -9.30 8.47
N ARG A 120 -14.10 -10.53 8.95
CA ARG A 120 -14.17 -10.84 10.38
C ARG A 120 -12.90 -10.40 11.12
N LYS A 121 -13.02 -10.13 12.42
CA LYS A 121 -11.86 -9.96 13.33
C LYS A 121 -10.94 -11.19 13.20
N GLY A 122 -9.64 -10.97 13.06
CA GLY A 122 -8.66 -12.05 13.04
C GLY A 122 -8.78 -12.98 11.83
N GLN A 123 -9.12 -12.47 10.66
CA GLN A 123 -9.28 -13.29 9.45
C GLN A 123 -7.98 -13.55 8.70
N PHE A 124 -7.03 -12.62 8.73
CA PHE A 124 -5.84 -12.66 7.90
C PHE A 124 -4.57 -12.90 8.70
N ASP A 125 -3.66 -13.65 8.11
CA ASP A 125 -2.31 -13.88 8.62
C ASP A 125 -1.39 -12.73 8.23
N VAL A 126 -1.65 -12.09 7.08
CA VAL A 126 -0.90 -10.94 6.57
C VAL A 126 -1.88 -9.89 6.03
N VAL A 127 -1.66 -8.63 6.39
CA VAL A 127 -2.22 -7.46 5.68
C VAL A 127 -1.05 -6.71 5.07
N LEU A 128 -1.10 -6.57 3.74
CA LEU A 128 -0.16 -5.80 2.94
C LEU A 128 -0.80 -4.48 2.54
N SER A 129 -0.08 -3.37 2.68
CA SER A 129 -0.52 -2.07 2.20
C SER A 129 0.64 -1.32 1.55
N MET A 130 0.63 -1.28 0.23
CA MET A 130 1.65 -0.58 -0.54
C MET A 130 1.10 0.74 -1.07
N ASN A 131 1.75 1.83 -0.72
CA ASN A 131 1.37 3.19 -1.16
C ASN A 131 -0.08 3.60 -0.81
N GLY A 132 -0.67 3.00 0.24
CA GLY A 132 -2.06 3.23 0.63
C GLY A 132 -2.25 4.35 1.66
N PHE A 133 -1.54 4.30 2.78
CA PHE A 133 -1.83 5.15 3.94
C PHE A 133 -1.70 6.65 3.69
N HIS A 134 -0.87 7.08 2.77
CA HIS A 134 -0.80 8.50 2.41
C HIS A 134 -1.98 8.98 1.54
N VAL A 135 -2.79 8.05 1.00
CA VAL A 135 -3.99 8.36 0.18
C VAL A 135 -5.28 8.25 0.98
N PHE A 136 -5.35 7.36 1.98
CA PHE A 136 -6.58 7.09 2.72
C PHE A 136 -7.16 8.35 3.37
N PRO A 137 -8.46 8.61 3.20
CA PRO A 137 -9.11 9.80 3.75
C PRO A 137 -9.23 9.77 5.28
N ASP A 138 -9.44 8.60 5.87
CA ASP A 138 -9.53 8.38 7.32
C ASP A 138 -8.51 7.31 7.73
N LYS A 139 -7.30 7.76 8.08
CA LYS A 139 -6.20 6.86 8.44
C LYS A 139 -6.45 6.13 9.76
N GLU A 140 -7.13 6.78 10.70
CA GLU A 140 -7.45 6.17 12.00
C GLU A 140 -8.34 4.95 11.83
N LYS A 141 -9.39 5.08 11.01
CA LYS A 141 -10.22 3.92 10.67
C LYS A 141 -9.45 2.85 9.92
N ALA A 142 -8.60 3.24 8.96
CA ALA A 142 -7.80 2.29 8.22
C ALA A 142 -6.87 1.48 9.15
N TYR A 143 -6.16 2.13 10.07
CA TYR A 143 -5.33 1.44 11.07
C TYR A 143 -6.16 0.51 11.98
N SER A 144 -7.31 1.00 12.47
CA SER A 144 -8.22 0.21 13.31
C SER A 144 -8.72 -1.04 12.59
N GLU A 145 -9.12 -0.90 11.32
CA GLU A 145 -9.62 -2.02 10.52
C GLU A 145 -8.51 -3.02 10.16
N VAL A 146 -7.33 -2.53 9.78
CA VAL A 146 -6.16 -3.41 9.57
C VAL A 146 -5.84 -4.21 10.84
N HIS A 147 -5.79 -3.54 11.99
CA HIS A 147 -5.58 -4.22 13.27
C HIS A 147 -6.70 -5.24 13.54
N ARG A 148 -7.96 -4.88 13.35
CA ARG A 148 -9.10 -5.74 13.62
C ARG A 148 -9.08 -7.02 12.80
N VAL A 149 -8.78 -6.92 11.50
CA VAL A 149 -8.84 -8.08 10.59
C VAL A 149 -7.61 -8.99 10.65
N LEU A 150 -6.49 -8.51 11.18
CA LEU A 150 -5.30 -9.33 11.44
C LEU A 150 -5.55 -10.32 12.59
N LYS A 151 -5.01 -11.52 12.48
CA LYS A 151 -4.91 -12.47 13.59
C LYS A 151 -3.94 -11.94 14.64
N PRO A 152 -4.08 -12.33 15.93
CA PRO A 152 -2.98 -12.22 16.90
C PRO A 152 -1.72 -12.88 16.31
N GLY A 153 -0.57 -12.21 16.38
CA GLY A 153 0.66 -12.64 15.72
C GLY A 153 0.70 -12.47 14.19
N GLY A 154 -0.39 -12.02 13.56
CA GLY A 154 -0.44 -11.73 12.13
C GLY A 154 0.38 -10.49 11.76
N LEU A 155 0.88 -10.44 10.54
CA LEU A 155 1.82 -9.43 10.06
C LEU A 155 1.12 -8.27 9.36
N PHE A 156 1.40 -7.06 9.82
CA PHE A 156 1.15 -5.84 9.07
C PHE A 156 2.42 -5.45 8.33
N ILE A 157 2.37 -5.48 7.01
CA ILE A 157 3.48 -5.13 6.11
C ILE A 157 3.05 -3.95 5.26
N ALA A 158 3.81 -2.86 5.27
CA ALA A 158 3.42 -1.68 4.51
C ALA A 158 4.62 -0.85 4.04
N CYS A 159 4.38 -0.05 2.99
CA CYS A 159 5.25 1.05 2.60
C CYS A 159 4.40 2.24 2.14
N TYR A 160 4.81 3.46 2.54
CA TYR A 160 4.15 4.72 2.15
C TYR A 160 4.95 5.94 2.58
N TYR A 161 4.55 7.09 2.06
CA TYR A 161 5.16 8.38 2.38
C TYR A 161 4.99 8.75 3.86
N VAL A 162 6.07 9.26 4.47
CA VAL A 162 6.10 9.93 5.77
C VAL A 162 6.69 11.32 5.63
N LYS A 163 6.14 12.29 6.36
CA LYS A 163 6.64 13.68 6.35
C LYS A 163 7.92 13.84 7.16
N GLY A 164 8.64 14.90 6.90
CA GLY A 164 9.80 15.33 7.72
C GLY A 164 11.14 14.76 7.25
N GLN A 165 11.15 13.95 6.19
CA GLN A 165 12.38 13.37 5.65
C GLN A 165 13.04 14.27 4.59
N SER A 166 12.25 14.96 3.78
CA SER A 166 12.71 15.86 2.73
C SER A 166 11.81 17.08 2.63
N ARG A 167 12.40 18.27 2.83
CA ARG A 167 11.64 19.53 2.70
C ARG A 167 11.02 19.72 1.31
N ILE A 168 11.69 19.25 0.27
CA ILE A 168 11.21 19.35 -1.13
C ILE A 168 10.03 18.39 -1.33
N SER A 169 10.15 17.14 -0.87
CA SER A 169 9.06 16.16 -0.94
C SER A 169 7.84 16.64 -0.15
N ASP A 170 8.04 17.12 1.07
CA ASP A 170 6.96 17.64 1.91
C ASP A 170 6.24 18.84 1.25
N TRP A 171 7.01 19.74 0.64
CA TRP A 171 6.44 20.87 -0.09
C TRP A 171 5.60 20.40 -1.29
N LEU A 172 6.12 19.48 -2.10
CA LEU A 172 5.41 18.90 -3.26
C LEU A 172 4.14 18.18 -2.83
N VAL A 173 4.21 17.36 -1.78
CA VAL A 173 3.06 16.64 -1.22
C VAL A 173 1.98 17.63 -0.79
N ASN A 174 2.33 18.64 0.01
CA ASN A 174 1.36 19.59 0.57
C ASN A 174 0.77 20.54 -0.46
N THR A 175 1.52 20.92 -1.50
CA THR A 175 1.08 21.95 -2.45
C THR A 175 0.51 21.38 -3.75
N VAL A 176 1.11 20.35 -4.31
CA VAL A 176 0.75 19.81 -5.63
C VAL A 176 -0.10 18.55 -5.50
N LEU A 177 0.39 17.55 -4.78
CA LEU A 177 -0.20 16.23 -4.81
C LEU A 177 -1.48 16.12 -3.98
N SER A 178 -1.53 16.83 -2.84
CA SER A 178 -2.76 16.93 -2.04
C SER A 178 -3.86 17.69 -2.79
N ARG A 179 -3.50 18.72 -3.56
CA ARG A 179 -4.49 19.44 -4.38
C ARG A 179 -5.02 18.58 -5.54
N LYS A 180 -4.20 17.69 -6.10
CA LYS A 180 -4.62 16.70 -7.10
C LYS A 180 -5.40 15.53 -6.52
N GLY A 181 -5.49 15.40 -5.19
CA GLY A 181 -6.16 14.28 -4.52
C GLY A 181 -5.36 12.96 -4.53
N TRP A 182 -4.07 13.02 -4.86
CA TRP A 182 -3.19 11.84 -4.84
C TRP A 182 -2.66 11.55 -3.43
N PHE A 183 -2.70 12.55 -2.56
CA PHE A 183 -2.30 12.48 -1.17
C PHE A 183 -3.35 13.17 -0.29
N THR A 184 -3.65 12.57 0.84
CA THR A 184 -4.68 13.07 1.77
C THR A 184 -4.06 13.39 3.13
N PRO A 185 -4.02 14.67 3.55
CA PRO A 185 -3.56 15.02 4.88
C PRO A 185 -4.57 14.55 5.97
N PRO A 186 -4.15 14.43 7.23
CA PRO A 186 -2.80 14.74 7.77
C PRO A 186 -1.78 13.63 7.44
N PHE A 187 -0.49 14.01 7.39
CA PHE A 187 0.60 13.07 7.22
C PHE A 187 1.34 12.86 8.53
N GLU A 188 1.76 11.65 8.80
CA GLU A 188 2.55 11.29 9.97
C GLU A 188 4.06 11.43 9.71
N SER A 189 4.82 11.74 10.75
CA SER A 189 6.26 11.55 10.73
C SER A 189 6.62 10.09 11.03
N SER A 190 7.85 9.70 10.75
CA SER A 190 8.35 8.36 11.07
C SER A 190 8.26 8.04 12.57
N GLU A 191 8.50 9.03 13.45
CA GLU A 191 8.40 8.86 14.90
C GLU A 191 6.94 8.69 15.36
N GLN A 192 5.99 9.45 14.75
CA GLN A 192 4.57 9.31 15.04
C GLN A 192 4.07 7.94 14.64
N LEU A 193 4.47 7.47 13.44
CA LEU A 193 4.14 6.14 12.96
C LEU A 193 4.72 5.05 13.86
N ARG A 194 6.01 5.16 14.24
CA ARG A 194 6.64 4.17 15.11
C ARG A 194 5.89 4.04 16.43
N ARG A 195 5.58 5.15 17.11
CA ARG A 195 4.79 5.14 18.35
C ARG A 195 3.44 4.47 18.16
N ARG A 196 2.70 4.82 17.09
CA ARG A 196 1.40 4.18 16.76
C ARG A 196 1.53 2.67 16.60
N LEU A 197 2.57 2.21 15.90
CA LEU A 197 2.80 0.77 15.74
C LEU A 197 3.13 0.10 17.07
N GLU A 198 3.98 0.72 17.89
CA GLU A 198 4.39 0.18 19.20
C GLU A 198 3.22 -0.01 20.17
N ASP A 199 2.11 0.70 20.03
CA ASP A 199 0.92 0.51 20.85
C ASP A 199 0.27 -0.86 20.64
N HIS A 200 0.24 -1.36 19.41
CA HIS A 200 -0.54 -2.56 19.03
C HIS A 200 0.28 -3.66 18.37
N TYR A 201 1.52 -3.37 17.98
CA TYR A 201 2.37 -4.28 17.23
C TYR A 201 3.76 -4.40 17.85
N THR A 202 4.40 -5.53 17.62
CA THR A 202 5.85 -5.70 17.78
C THR A 202 6.48 -5.41 16.44
N ILE A 203 7.29 -4.36 16.36
CA ILE A 203 7.98 -3.97 15.13
C ILE A 203 9.17 -4.92 14.93
N GLU A 204 9.16 -5.66 13.83
CA GLU A 204 10.23 -6.57 13.45
C GLU A 204 11.23 -5.88 12.51
N GLU A 205 10.71 -5.08 11.55
CA GLU A 205 11.50 -4.31 10.60
C GLU A 205 10.90 -2.92 10.47
N PHE A 206 11.75 -1.89 10.41
CA PHE A 206 11.31 -0.50 10.21
C PHE A 206 12.43 0.31 9.56
N HIS A 207 12.23 0.71 8.33
CA HIS A 207 13.22 1.37 7.52
C HIS A 207 12.66 2.64 6.89
N ILE A 208 13.54 3.61 6.66
CA ILE A 208 13.25 4.85 5.94
C ILE A 208 14.22 4.91 4.77
N ASP A 209 13.68 5.14 3.58
CA ASP A 209 14.45 5.39 2.37
C ASP A 209 13.84 6.60 1.66
N GLY A 210 14.60 7.68 1.55
CA GLY A 210 14.08 8.97 1.11
C GLY A 210 12.90 9.43 1.96
N SER A 211 11.75 9.68 1.35
CA SER A 211 10.50 10.07 2.03
C SER A 211 9.52 8.89 2.24
N MET A 212 9.99 7.67 1.97
CA MET A 212 9.22 6.46 2.18
C MET A 212 9.63 5.73 3.45
N VAL A 213 8.65 5.27 4.21
CA VAL A 213 8.83 4.24 5.23
C VAL A 213 8.42 2.90 4.65
N TYR A 214 9.10 1.83 5.06
CA TYR A 214 8.62 0.47 4.88
C TYR A 214 8.90 -0.35 6.12
N PHE A 215 7.94 -1.21 6.48
CA PHE A 215 8.03 -1.96 7.73
C PHE A 215 7.31 -3.31 7.67
N LYS A 216 7.68 -4.14 8.63
CA LYS A 216 7.01 -5.38 9.00
C LYS A 216 6.79 -5.37 10.51
N ALA A 217 5.54 -5.55 10.94
CA ALA A 217 5.15 -5.50 12.34
C ALA A 217 4.13 -6.60 12.66
N ALA A 218 4.38 -7.37 13.72
CA ALA A 218 3.50 -8.45 14.18
C ALA A 218 2.47 -7.90 15.17
N ARG A 219 1.17 -8.19 14.94
CA ARG A 219 0.12 -7.85 15.89
C ARG A 219 0.39 -8.52 17.23
N LYS A 220 0.37 -7.75 18.33
CA LYS A 220 0.53 -8.28 19.68
C LYS A 220 -0.58 -9.30 19.97
N GLN A 221 -0.24 -10.30 20.77
CA GLN A 221 -1.23 -11.21 21.34
C GLN A 221 -1.93 -10.47 22.49
N GLU A 222 -3.24 -10.33 22.39
CA GLU A 222 -4.10 -9.83 23.46
C GLU A 222 -4.47 -10.98 24.40
#